data_39d6ec3c4273c9eda537a1c3da1fd062
#
_entry.id   39d6ec3c4273c9eda537a1c3da1fd062
#
_cell.length_a   1.000
_cell.length_b   1.000
_cell.length_c   1.000
_cell.angle_alpha   90.00
_cell.angle_beta   90.00
_cell.angle_gamma   90.00
#
_symmetry.space_group_name_H-M   'P 1'
#
loop_
_entity.id
_entity.type
_entity.pdbx_description
1 polymer ?
#
loop_
_entity_poly.entity_id
_entity_poly.type
_entity_poly.pdbx_seq_one_letter_code
_entity_poly.pdbx_strand_id
1 'polypeptide(L)'
;MALTKEQIAEVKKQLYTQVEHLPEEQKGEARIQIESLSEQAVESLIQQQKSRHSNSEENKSIFRMIVDKEVSSLIFKENKKALAVLDINPISRGHLMIIPKEAVKKLSEIPAEVYNLAKESVKTLIKAFKPEKVSIETEAKFGEIILHVLPSYENPVSLSSPRQKSTMPELEEILSKIKPKEKKKIIRIK
;
A
#
# COMPACT_ATOMS: atom_id res chain seq x y z
N MET A 1 22.59 2.34 26.05
CA MET A 1 23.68 3.32 25.82
C MET A 1 23.05 4.69 25.88
N ALA A 2 23.48 5.54 26.80
CA ALA A 2 22.98 6.92 26.87
C ALA A 2 23.37 7.69 25.61
N LEU A 3 22.45 8.53 25.13
CA LEU A 3 22.65 9.36 23.94
C LEU A 3 23.70 10.44 24.23
N THR A 4 24.50 10.77 23.21
CA THR A 4 25.41 11.91 23.32
C THR A 4 24.64 13.22 23.18
N LYS A 5 25.16 14.30 23.79
CA LYS A 5 24.55 15.64 23.71
C LYS A 5 24.37 16.11 22.24
N GLU A 6 25.25 15.69 21.35
CA GLU A 6 25.17 15.98 19.92
C GLU A 6 23.99 15.27 19.24
N GLN A 7 23.73 14.03 19.61
CA GLN A 7 22.56 13.26 19.09
C GLN A 7 21.24 13.86 19.58
N ILE A 8 21.18 14.31 20.83
CA ILE A 8 20.00 15.00 21.39
C ILE A 8 19.73 16.32 20.67
N ALA A 9 20.78 17.10 20.39
CA ALA A 9 20.68 18.36 19.65
C ALA A 9 20.19 18.16 18.22
N GLU A 10 20.67 17.13 17.52
CA GLU A 10 20.25 16.82 16.16
C GLU A 10 18.77 16.41 16.09
N VAL A 11 18.29 15.61 17.05
CA VAL A 11 16.86 15.24 17.12
C VAL A 11 15.98 16.44 17.41
N LYS A 12 16.38 17.31 18.34
CA LYS A 12 15.63 18.55 18.60
C LYS A 12 15.59 19.43 17.34
N LYS A 13 16.67 19.54 16.59
CA LYS A 13 16.73 20.28 15.32
C LYS A 13 15.76 19.70 14.27
N GLN A 14 15.68 18.38 14.14
CA GLN A 14 14.72 17.73 13.24
C GLN A 14 13.26 18.01 13.66
N LEU A 15 12.95 17.98 14.96
CA LEU A 15 11.65 18.33 15.47
C LEU A 15 11.28 19.79 15.19
N TYR A 16 12.23 20.73 15.33
CA TYR A 16 12.03 22.12 14.95
C TYR A 16 11.69 22.29 13.46
N THR A 17 12.37 21.56 12.58
CA THR A 17 12.07 21.58 11.14
C THR A 17 10.65 21.11 10.83
N GLN A 18 10.16 20.12 11.56
CA GLN A 18 8.77 19.64 11.40
C GLN A 18 7.74 20.68 11.90
N VAL A 19 8.06 21.40 12.98
CA VAL A 19 7.19 22.46 13.53
C VAL A 19 7.06 23.63 12.55
N GLU A 20 8.04 23.89 11.71
CA GLU A 20 7.96 24.98 10.72
C GLU A 20 6.86 24.78 9.68
N HIS A 21 6.40 23.55 9.47
CA HIS A 21 5.29 23.23 8.57
C HIS A 21 3.91 23.30 9.22
N LEU A 22 3.82 23.61 10.52
CA LEU A 22 2.56 23.79 11.25
C LEU A 22 1.98 25.20 11.07
N PRO A 23 0.66 25.39 11.28
CA PRO A 23 0.04 26.71 11.36
C PRO A 23 0.69 27.58 12.45
N GLU A 24 0.78 28.90 12.24
CA GLU A 24 1.45 29.83 13.16
C GLU A 24 0.95 29.75 14.60
N GLU A 25 -0.35 29.51 14.79
CA GLU A 25 -0.98 29.39 16.12
C GLU A 25 -0.45 28.19 16.93
N GLN A 26 0.02 27.14 16.27
CA GLN A 26 0.51 25.91 16.91
C GLN A 26 2.04 25.88 17.04
N LYS A 27 2.76 26.72 16.30
CA LYS A 27 4.23 26.75 16.33
C LYS A 27 4.79 27.15 17.69
N GLY A 28 4.16 28.09 18.36
CA GLY A 28 4.60 28.59 19.67
C GLY A 28 4.59 27.51 20.74
N GLU A 29 3.47 26.81 20.88
CA GLU A 29 3.30 25.74 21.86
C GLU A 29 4.21 24.54 21.54
N ALA A 30 4.32 24.14 20.27
CA ALA A 30 5.18 23.05 19.84
C ALA A 30 6.67 23.33 20.12
N ARG A 31 7.14 24.57 19.95
CA ARG A 31 8.52 24.96 20.27
C ARG A 31 8.80 24.86 21.78
N ILE A 32 7.89 25.35 22.63
CA ILE A 32 8.00 25.25 24.08
C ILE A 32 8.04 23.79 24.53
N GLN A 33 7.22 22.93 23.93
CA GLN A 33 7.23 21.49 24.19
C GLN A 33 8.57 20.84 23.83
N ILE A 34 9.15 21.18 22.68
CA ILE A 34 10.46 20.64 22.24
C ILE A 34 11.57 21.09 23.20
N GLU A 35 11.55 22.35 23.66
CA GLU A 35 12.55 22.86 24.62
C GLU A 35 12.45 22.17 25.96
N SER A 36 11.22 21.90 26.44
CA SER A 36 10.96 21.23 27.72
C SER A 36 11.22 19.72 27.72
N LEU A 37 11.50 19.10 26.55
CA LEU A 37 11.81 17.69 26.48
C LEU A 37 13.09 17.35 27.26
N SER A 38 12.95 16.52 28.29
CA SER A 38 14.08 15.97 29.04
C SER A 38 14.91 15.03 28.15
N GLU A 39 16.18 14.82 28.51
CA GLU A 39 17.06 13.87 27.81
C GLU A 39 16.42 12.46 27.74
N GLN A 40 15.75 12.03 28.82
CA GLN A 40 15.03 10.74 28.87
C GLN A 40 13.83 10.69 27.91
N ALA A 41 13.11 11.80 27.73
CA ALA A 41 11.99 11.87 26.80
C ALA A 41 12.50 11.82 25.34
N VAL A 42 13.60 12.48 25.02
CA VAL A 42 14.26 12.41 23.71
C VAL A 42 14.77 10.99 23.45
N GLU A 43 15.38 10.34 24.46
CA GLU A 43 15.83 8.96 24.34
C GLU A 43 14.68 8.00 24.08
N SER A 44 13.55 8.17 24.77
CA SER A 44 12.33 7.39 24.54
C SER A 44 11.75 7.58 23.15
N LEU A 45 11.75 8.82 22.63
CA LEU A 45 11.31 9.14 21.25
C LEU A 45 12.23 8.47 20.21
N ILE A 46 13.55 8.51 20.42
CA ILE A 46 14.51 7.84 19.53
C ILE A 46 14.36 6.32 19.61
N GLN A 47 14.17 5.75 20.78
CA GLN A 47 13.91 4.32 20.92
C GLN A 47 12.59 3.93 20.23
N GLN A 48 11.56 4.75 20.37
CA GLN A 48 10.29 4.53 19.70
C GLN A 48 10.40 4.68 18.17
N GLN A 49 11.20 5.63 17.66
CA GLN A 49 11.51 5.74 16.24
C GLN A 49 12.39 4.58 15.74
N LYS A 50 13.41 4.19 16.51
CA LYS A 50 14.25 3.02 16.20
C LYS A 50 13.44 1.72 16.23
N SER A 51 12.53 1.54 17.18
CA SER A 51 11.61 0.39 17.21
C SER A 51 10.66 0.36 16.02
N ARG A 52 10.24 1.53 15.54
CA ARG A 52 9.47 1.63 14.28
C ARG A 52 10.32 1.35 13.03
N HIS A 53 11.62 1.67 13.05
CA HIS A 53 12.55 1.40 11.93
C HIS A 53 13.17 0.00 12.00
N SER A 54 13.51 -0.51 13.18
CA SER A 54 14.02 -1.89 13.34
C SER A 54 12.91 -2.94 13.15
N ASN A 55 11.66 -2.61 13.48
CA ASN A 55 10.51 -3.40 13.05
C ASN A 55 10.30 -3.43 11.53
N SER A 56 10.93 -2.54 10.76
CA SER A 56 10.83 -2.56 9.30
C SER A 56 11.79 -3.55 8.62
N GLU A 57 12.82 -4.04 9.32
CA GLU A 57 13.74 -5.07 8.78
C GLU A 57 13.38 -6.49 9.23
N GLU A 58 12.71 -6.65 10.39
CA GLU A 58 12.22 -7.95 10.87
C GLU A 58 10.72 -8.19 10.62
N ASN A 59 9.91 -7.14 10.43
CA ASN A 59 8.49 -7.30 10.12
C ASN A 59 8.26 -7.36 8.62
N LYS A 60 7.92 -8.54 8.17
CA LYS A 60 7.43 -8.86 6.82
C LYS A 60 6.35 -7.85 6.41
N SER A 61 6.50 -7.20 5.26
CA SER A 61 5.50 -6.24 4.79
C SER A 61 4.14 -6.92 4.63
N ILE A 62 3.06 -6.14 4.73
CA ILE A 62 1.70 -6.66 4.49
C ILE A 62 1.58 -7.32 3.11
N PHE A 63 2.32 -6.82 2.11
CA PHE A 63 2.32 -7.41 0.78
C PHE A 63 2.96 -8.79 0.76
N ARG A 64 4.05 -8.98 1.52
CA ARG A 64 4.68 -10.31 1.68
C ARG A 64 3.76 -11.27 2.42
N MET A 65 3.07 -10.79 3.45
CA MET A 65 2.09 -11.62 4.18
C MET A 65 0.92 -12.04 3.28
N ILE A 66 0.48 -11.17 2.35
CA ILE A 66 -0.54 -11.51 1.34
C ILE A 66 0.00 -12.55 0.36
N VAL A 67 1.22 -12.38 -0.16
CA VAL A 67 1.86 -13.33 -1.08
C VAL A 67 2.02 -14.70 -0.46
N ASP A 68 2.42 -14.76 0.81
CA ASP A 68 2.63 -16.00 1.54
C ASP A 68 1.34 -16.57 2.16
N LYS A 69 0.20 -15.90 1.91
CA LYS A 69 -1.14 -16.32 2.38
C LYS A 69 -1.28 -16.35 3.91
N GLU A 70 -0.47 -15.56 4.61
CA GLU A 70 -0.56 -15.37 6.07
C GLU A 70 -1.71 -14.44 6.46
N VAL A 71 -2.12 -13.56 5.54
CA VAL A 71 -3.25 -12.66 5.69
C VAL A 71 -4.27 -12.94 4.60
N SER A 72 -5.55 -13.01 5.00
CA SER A 72 -6.66 -13.18 4.05
C SER A 72 -6.73 -12.01 3.10
N SER A 73 -6.84 -12.31 1.81
CA SER A 73 -6.96 -11.31 0.75
C SER A 73 -7.90 -11.80 -0.36
N LEU A 74 -8.55 -10.86 -1.03
CA LEU A 74 -9.46 -11.15 -2.14
C LEU A 74 -8.65 -11.27 -3.45
N ILE A 75 -8.05 -12.43 -3.67
CA ILE A 75 -7.24 -12.71 -4.85
C ILE A 75 -8.17 -12.86 -6.06
N PHE A 76 -7.98 -11.95 -7.03
CA PHE A 76 -8.64 -12.02 -8.34
C PHE A 76 -7.96 -13.05 -9.25
N LYS A 77 -6.66 -12.91 -9.45
CA LYS A 77 -5.85 -13.74 -10.32
C LYS A 77 -4.40 -13.77 -9.86
N GLU A 78 -3.68 -14.81 -10.24
CA GLU A 78 -2.22 -14.90 -10.04
C GLU A 78 -1.53 -15.46 -11.28
N ASN A 79 -0.23 -15.16 -11.41
CA ASN A 79 0.67 -15.82 -12.32
C ASN A 79 1.95 -16.25 -11.57
N LYS A 80 2.98 -16.67 -12.30
CA LYS A 80 4.24 -17.13 -11.69
C LYS A 80 4.95 -16.05 -10.89
N LYS A 81 4.80 -14.76 -11.23
CA LYS A 81 5.56 -13.62 -10.68
C LYS A 81 4.73 -12.60 -9.90
N ALA A 82 3.40 -12.67 -9.94
CA ALA A 82 2.56 -11.69 -9.26
C ALA A 82 1.19 -12.22 -8.85
N LEU A 83 0.58 -11.51 -7.87
CA LEU A 83 -0.81 -11.64 -7.44
C LEU A 83 -1.57 -10.36 -7.79
N ALA A 84 -2.80 -10.50 -8.27
CA ALA A 84 -3.76 -9.42 -8.40
C ALA A 84 -4.81 -9.57 -7.30
N VAL A 85 -4.92 -8.59 -6.41
CA VAL A 85 -5.84 -8.60 -5.26
C VAL A 85 -6.73 -7.35 -5.27
N LEU A 86 -7.97 -7.44 -4.77
CA LEU A 86 -8.80 -6.27 -4.54
C LEU A 86 -8.27 -5.46 -3.36
N ASP A 87 -8.21 -4.15 -3.54
CA ASP A 87 -7.90 -3.23 -2.45
C ASP A 87 -9.11 -3.12 -1.50
N ILE A 88 -8.88 -3.32 -0.21
CA ILE A 88 -9.92 -3.23 0.83
C ILE A 88 -10.33 -1.79 1.15
N ASN A 89 -9.48 -0.82 0.80
CA ASN A 89 -9.74 0.62 0.86
C ASN A 89 -9.62 1.22 -0.54
N PRO A 90 -10.52 0.87 -1.48
CA PRO A 90 -10.39 1.24 -2.88
C PRO A 90 -10.56 2.73 -3.10
N ILE A 91 -9.90 3.25 -4.13
CA ILE A 91 -10.13 4.60 -4.67
C ILE A 91 -11.38 4.61 -5.53
N SER A 92 -11.62 3.51 -6.25
CA SER A 92 -12.77 3.35 -7.12
C SER A 92 -13.21 1.89 -7.18
N ARG A 93 -14.42 1.65 -7.68
CA ARG A 93 -14.95 0.29 -7.83
C ARG A 93 -14.06 -0.56 -8.72
N GLY A 94 -13.60 -1.70 -8.19
CA GLY A 94 -12.72 -2.60 -8.92
C GLY A 94 -11.24 -2.21 -8.88
N HIS A 95 -10.81 -1.35 -7.96
CA HIS A 95 -9.41 -1.06 -7.71
C HIS A 95 -8.66 -2.33 -7.34
N LEU A 96 -7.66 -2.70 -8.14
CA LEU A 96 -6.81 -3.86 -7.91
C LEU A 96 -5.38 -3.42 -7.60
N MET A 97 -4.73 -4.16 -6.71
CA MET A 97 -3.29 -4.10 -6.49
C MET A 97 -2.64 -5.31 -7.17
N ILE A 98 -1.57 -5.09 -7.89
CA ILE A 98 -0.73 -6.14 -8.46
C ILE A 98 0.55 -6.19 -7.66
N ILE A 99 0.68 -7.24 -6.87
CA ILE A 99 1.78 -7.43 -5.92
C ILE A 99 2.77 -8.43 -6.53
N PRO A 100 4.03 -8.03 -6.80
CA PRO A 100 5.05 -8.97 -7.22
C PRO A 100 5.28 -10.04 -6.14
N LYS A 101 5.46 -11.31 -6.52
CA LYS A 101 5.73 -12.40 -5.55
C LYS A 101 7.10 -12.28 -4.89
N GLU A 102 8.06 -11.70 -5.57
CA GLU A 102 9.35 -11.30 -5.03
C GLU A 102 9.34 -9.78 -4.83
N ALA A 103 9.84 -9.28 -3.69
CA ALA A 103 9.88 -7.85 -3.40
C ALA A 103 10.76 -7.12 -4.42
N VAL A 104 10.21 -6.10 -5.08
CA VAL A 104 10.89 -5.28 -6.07
C VAL A 104 11.12 -3.89 -5.49
N LYS A 105 12.35 -3.40 -5.51
CA LYS A 105 12.71 -2.10 -4.94
C LYS A 105 12.88 -1.00 -5.99
N LYS A 106 13.10 -1.36 -7.25
CA LYS A 106 13.28 -0.41 -8.36
C LYS A 106 12.32 -0.70 -9.51
N LEU A 107 11.81 0.34 -10.16
CA LEU A 107 10.90 0.22 -11.30
C LEU A 107 11.48 -0.62 -12.43
N SER A 108 12.79 -0.50 -12.67
CA SER A 108 13.50 -1.25 -13.71
C SER A 108 13.60 -2.75 -13.45
N GLU A 109 13.35 -3.19 -12.22
CA GLU A 109 13.42 -4.59 -11.79
C GLU A 109 12.07 -5.30 -11.87
N ILE A 110 10.99 -4.58 -12.20
CA ILE A 110 9.65 -5.17 -12.28
C ILE A 110 9.58 -6.16 -13.45
N PRO A 111 9.31 -7.46 -13.20
CA PRO A 111 9.19 -8.44 -14.25
C PRO A 111 8.06 -8.13 -15.24
N ALA A 112 8.24 -8.47 -16.51
CA ALA A 112 7.22 -8.27 -17.54
C ALA A 112 5.89 -8.98 -17.22
N GLU A 113 5.95 -10.11 -16.52
CA GLU A 113 4.78 -10.88 -16.08
C GLU A 113 3.89 -10.10 -15.11
N VAL A 114 4.45 -9.18 -14.32
CA VAL A 114 3.70 -8.29 -13.41
C VAL A 114 2.85 -7.33 -14.25
N TYR A 115 3.45 -6.68 -15.26
CA TYR A 115 2.73 -5.82 -16.19
C TYR A 115 1.71 -6.58 -17.03
N ASN A 116 2.01 -7.82 -17.42
CA ASN A 116 1.08 -8.66 -18.16
C ASN A 116 -0.17 -8.96 -17.31
N LEU A 117 0.00 -9.28 -16.03
CA LEU A 117 -1.13 -9.49 -15.11
C LEU A 117 -1.94 -8.21 -14.92
N ALA A 118 -1.30 -7.04 -14.83
CA ALA A 118 -1.98 -5.76 -14.75
C ALA A 118 -2.82 -5.49 -16.02
N LYS A 119 -2.25 -5.70 -17.22
CA LYS A 119 -2.96 -5.54 -18.51
C LYS A 119 -4.14 -6.50 -18.66
N GLU A 120 -4.00 -7.74 -18.21
CA GLU A 120 -5.10 -8.71 -18.19
C GLU A 120 -6.21 -8.28 -17.22
N SER A 121 -5.83 -7.74 -16.07
CA SER A 121 -6.77 -7.18 -15.09
C SER A 121 -7.54 -6.00 -15.68
N VAL A 122 -6.87 -5.08 -16.39
CA VAL A 122 -7.50 -3.98 -17.13
C VAL A 122 -8.57 -4.49 -18.08
N LYS A 123 -8.23 -5.47 -18.93
CA LYS A 123 -9.20 -6.06 -19.89
C LYS A 123 -10.43 -6.64 -19.20
N THR A 124 -10.22 -7.30 -18.06
CA THR A 124 -11.32 -7.90 -17.29
C THR A 124 -12.21 -6.84 -16.67
N LEU A 125 -11.63 -5.78 -16.09
CA LEU A 125 -12.38 -4.67 -15.49
C LEU A 125 -13.20 -3.91 -16.54
N ILE A 126 -12.63 -3.63 -17.70
CA ILE A 126 -13.34 -3.00 -18.82
C ILE A 126 -14.55 -3.84 -19.24
N LYS A 127 -14.38 -5.16 -19.36
CA LYS A 127 -15.47 -6.06 -19.72
C LYS A 127 -16.58 -6.14 -18.66
N ALA A 128 -16.19 -6.19 -17.38
CA ALA A 128 -17.12 -6.38 -16.27
C ALA A 128 -17.87 -5.11 -15.88
N PHE A 129 -17.18 -3.97 -15.85
CA PHE A 129 -17.70 -2.73 -15.25
C PHE A 129 -17.82 -1.56 -16.22
N LYS A 130 -17.24 -1.66 -17.43
CA LYS A 130 -17.29 -0.63 -18.49
C LYS A 130 -16.85 0.77 -17.98
N PRO A 131 -15.71 0.89 -17.27
CA PRO A 131 -15.18 2.20 -16.88
C PRO A 131 -14.83 3.03 -18.13
N GLU A 132 -14.84 4.35 -18.00
CA GLU A 132 -14.41 5.25 -19.08
C GLU A 132 -12.91 5.11 -19.37
N LYS A 133 -12.13 4.93 -18.30
CA LYS A 133 -10.67 4.76 -18.36
C LYS A 133 -10.20 3.80 -17.28
N VAL A 134 -9.10 3.10 -17.54
CA VAL A 134 -8.37 2.34 -16.53
C VAL A 134 -6.90 2.73 -16.62
N SER A 135 -6.33 3.25 -15.53
CA SER A 135 -4.90 3.55 -15.42
C SER A 135 -4.16 2.44 -14.67
N ILE A 136 -2.86 2.31 -14.97
CA ILE A 136 -1.93 1.49 -14.19
C ILE A 136 -0.92 2.46 -13.60
N GLU A 137 -0.87 2.54 -12.28
CA GLU A 137 0.03 3.42 -11.54
C GLU A 137 0.92 2.58 -10.62
N THR A 138 2.13 3.06 -10.34
CA THR A 138 3.08 2.39 -9.44
C THR A 138 3.18 3.15 -8.13
N GLU A 139 3.21 2.43 -7.01
CA GLU A 139 3.43 2.98 -5.67
C GLU A 139 4.61 2.27 -5.02
N ALA A 140 5.53 3.04 -4.43
CA ALA A 140 6.55 2.52 -3.53
C ALA A 140 6.02 2.58 -2.10
N LYS A 141 5.81 1.42 -1.46
CA LYS A 141 5.23 1.33 -0.12
C LYS A 141 5.80 0.16 0.64
N PHE A 142 6.08 0.35 1.93
CA PHE A 142 6.71 -0.65 2.81
C PHE A 142 8.01 -1.24 2.23
N GLY A 143 8.81 -0.40 1.53
CA GLY A 143 10.11 -0.79 0.97
C GLY A 143 10.04 -1.60 -0.33
N GLU A 144 8.89 -1.75 -0.94
CA GLU A 144 8.70 -2.46 -2.21
C GLU A 144 7.73 -1.73 -3.15
N ILE A 145 7.80 -2.03 -4.44
CA ILE A 145 6.97 -1.42 -5.48
C ILE A 145 5.85 -2.37 -5.85
N ILE A 146 4.63 -1.83 -5.87
CA ILE A 146 3.43 -2.50 -6.37
C ILE A 146 2.79 -1.68 -7.48
N LEU A 147 1.93 -2.32 -8.28
CA LEU A 147 1.15 -1.64 -9.29
C LEU A 147 -0.31 -1.58 -8.85
N HIS A 148 -0.95 -0.47 -9.13
CA HIS A 148 -2.38 -0.26 -8.95
C HIS A 148 -3.08 -0.21 -10.30
N VAL A 149 -4.21 -0.91 -10.42
CA VAL A 149 -5.10 -0.84 -11.58
C VAL A 149 -6.34 -0.07 -11.14
N LEU A 150 -6.49 1.14 -11.64
CA LEU A 150 -7.48 2.13 -11.21
C LEU A 150 -8.51 2.39 -12.30
N PRO A 151 -9.73 1.85 -12.18
CA PRO A 151 -10.85 2.22 -13.03
C PRO A 151 -11.36 3.62 -12.70
N SER A 152 -11.59 4.44 -13.73
CA SER A 152 -12.27 5.74 -13.65
C SER A 152 -13.62 5.64 -14.31
N TYR A 153 -14.66 6.22 -13.70
CA TYR A 153 -16.04 6.21 -14.22
C TYR A 153 -16.44 7.64 -14.64
N GLU A 154 -17.10 8.38 -13.77
CA GLU A 154 -17.52 9.75 -14.07
C GLU A 154 -16.39 10.77 -13.92
N ASN A 155 -15.46 10.52 -13.01
CA ASN A 155 -14.34 11.42 -12.74
C ASN A 155 -13.01 10.67 -12.84
N PRO A 156 -11.96 11.32 -13.37
CA PRO A 156 -10.62 10.76 -13.36
C PRO A 156 -10.14 10.50 -11.94
N VAL A 157 -9.52 9.34 -11.69
CA VAL A 157 -8.92 8.99 -10.40
C VAL A 157 -7.43 8.70 -10.55
N SER A 158 -6.68 8.94 -9.47
CA SER A 158 -5.25 8.64 -9.33
C SER A 158 -4.96 8.13 -7.92
N LEU A 159 -3.73 7.72 -7.63
CA LEU A 159 -3.33 7.28 -6.28
C LEU A 159 -3.50 8.35 -5.21
N SER A 160 -3.53 9.63 -5.57
CA SER A 160 -3.81 10.75 -4.65
C SER A 160 -5.30 10.97 -4.36
N SER A 161 -6.20 10.31 -5.08
CA SER A 161 -7.65 10.43 -4.86
C SER A 161 -8.08 9.81 -3.53
N PRO A 162 -9.16 10.33 -2.91
CA PRO A 162 -9.67 9.80 -1.64
C PRO A 162 -10.00 8.31 -1.72
N ARG A 163 -9.64 7.58 -0.67
CA ARG A 163 -9.97 6.16 -0.51
C ARG A 163 -11.27 5.99 0.24
N GLN A 164 -12.05 4.98 -0.11
CA GLN A 164 -13.32 4.65 0.53
C GLN A 164 -13.17 3.30 1.25
N LYS A 165 -13.84 3.16 2.40
CA LYS A 165 -13.97 1.84 3.02
C LYS A 165 -15.03 1.05 2.27
N SER A 166 -14.66 -0.11 1.77
CA SER A 166 -15.62 -1.07 1.23
C SER A 166 -15.89 -2.18 2.24
N THR A 167 -17.13 -2.65 2.28
CA THR A 167 -17.51 -3.79 3.10
C THR A 167 -17.09 -5.11 2.41
N MET A 168 -16.88 -6.16 3.20
CA MET A 168 -16.53 -7.47 2.62
C MET A 168 -17.57 -7.98 1.60
N PRO A 169 -18.89 -7.89 1.84
CA PRO A 169 -19.89 -8.29 0.85
C PRO A 169 -19.78 -7.54 -0.48
N GLU A 170 -19.50 -6.23 -0.45
CA GLU A 170 -19.32 -5.43 -1.67
C GLU A 170 -18.07 -5.89 -2.46
N LEU A 171 -16.98 -6.14 -1.75
CA LEU A 171 -15.74 -6.63 -2.37
C LEU A 171 -15.92 -8.03 -2.96
N GLU A 172 -16.63 -8.93 -2.27
CA GLU A 172 -16.96 -10.26 -2.76
C GLU A 172 -17.87 -10.21 -4.00
N GLU A 173 -18.85 -9.31 -4.03
CA GLU A 173 -19.68 -9.07 -5.21
C GLU A 173 -18.83 -8.63 -6.40
N ILE A 174 -17.91 -7.67 -6.20
CA ILE A 174 -16.98 -7.22 -7.24
C ILE A 174 -16.14 -8.40 -7.73
N LEU A 175 -15.56 -9.16 -6.80
CA LEU A 175 -14.72 -10.31 -7.12
C LEU A 175 -15.49 -11.36 -7.94
N SER A 176 -16.74 -11.64 -7.58
CA SER A 176 -17.59 -12.59 -8.29
C SER A 176 -17.86 -12.21 -9.75
N LYS A 177 -17.91 -10.90 -10.04
CA LYS A 177 -18.11 -10.36 -11.39
C LYS A 177 -16.86 -10.42 -12.26
N ILE A 178 -15.68 -10.33 -11.65
CA ILE A 178 -14.40 -10.33 -12.39
C ILE A 178 -13.73 -11.70 -12.43
N LYS A 179 -13.97 -12.59 -11.45
CA LYS A 179 -13.44 -13.95 -11.49
C LYS A 179 -14.05 -14.73 -12.66
N PRO A 180 -13.23 -15.45 -13.42
CA PRO A 180 -13.76 -16.40 -14.41
C PRO A 180 -14.65 -17.41 -13.69
N LYS A 181 -15.86 -17.61 -14.18
CA LYS A 181 -16.69 -18.73 -13.70
C LYS A 181 -15.91 -20.01 -13.95
N GLU A 182 -15.61 -20.76 -12.91
CA GLU A 182 -14.99 -22.07 -13.06
C GLU A 182 -15.85 -22.90 -14.02
N LYS A 183 -15.28 -23.25 -15.17
CA LYS A 183 -15.93 -24.21 -16.07
C LYS A 183 -15.98 -25.52 -15.31
N LYS A 184 -17.17 -25.91 -14.81
CA LYS A 184 -17.40 -27.26 -14.29
C LYS A 184 -16.96 -28.23 -15.39
N LYS A 185 -15.87 -28.93 -15.15
CA LYS A 185 -15.45 -30.05 -15.99
C LYS A 185 -16.57 -31.11 -15.87
N ILE A 186 -17.44 -31.17 -16.88
CA ILE A 186 -18.37 -32.26 -17.01
C ILE A 186 -17.54 -33.48 -17.37
N ILE A 187 -17.22 -34.29 -16.37
CA ILE A 187 -16.64 -35.61 -16.60
C ILE A 187 -17.75 -36.44 -17.22
N ARG A 188 -17.73 -36.60 -18.53
CA ARG A 188 -18.53 -37.59 -19.20
C ARG A 188 -17.94 -38.96 -18.85
N ILE A 189 -18.54 -39.65 -17.92
CA ILE A 189 -18.28 -41.04 -17.66
C ILE A 189 -18.84 -41.80 -18.89
N LYS A 190 -17.94 -42.51 -19.59
CA LYS A 190 -18.32 -43.47 -20.66
C LYS A 190 -18.72 -44.76 -20.03
#